data_dda0f65d695d06b786e1dffcf4e9763e
#
_entry.id   dda0f65d695d06b786e1dffcf4e9763e
#
_cell.length_a   1.000
_cell.length_b   1.000
_cell.length_c   1.000
_cell.angle_alpha   90.00
_cell.angle_beta   90.00
_cell.angle_gamma   90.00
#
_symmetry.space_group_name_H-M   'P 1'
#
loop_
_entity.id
_entity.type
_entity.pdbx_description
1 polymer ?
#
loop_
_entity_poly.entity_id
_entity_poly.type
_entity_poly.pdbx_seq_one_letter_code
_entity_poly.pdbx_strand_id
1 'polypeptide(L)'
;SAACFNRYTRDPSGEARGTELAKFLLPDQAKISAKDLRSIDSDQLLAAATDSGWDRGGGLIAIDGWVLPEAPQTTFAKGKQAKIPVLLGFLANEGIELLPLNEGLTESQFDAYLDQRFDELATPIKQAYEAERLISPGLAQRSIETDLFMALPMRRWAAYQAAIGMPSYLYFMDYVPPAYQIYRADQPNLHLPGGP
;
A
#
# COMPACT_ATOMS: atom_id res chain seq x y z
N SER A 1 3.72 8.78 -3.71
CA SER A 1 4.73 7.93 -3.06
C SER A 1 4.13 7.27 -1.83
N ALA A 2 4.18 5.97 -1.75
CA ALA A 2 3.66 5.23 -0.62
C ALA A 2 4.44 5.55 0.66
N ALA A 3 3.73 5.65 1.78
CA ALA A 3 4.37 5.83 3.06
C ALA A 3 5.10 4.55 3.49
N CYS A 4 6.30 4.72 4.04
CA CYS A 4 7.15 3.61 4.48
C CYS A 4 6.61 2.81 5.68
N PHE A 5 5.39 3.10 6.15
CA PHE A 5 4.74 2.43 7.27
C PHE A 5 3.62 1.47 6.87
N ASN A 6 3.40 1.29 5.58
CA ASN A 6 2.53 0.23 5.10
C ASN A 6 3.14 -1.13 5.44
N ARG A 7 2.29 -2.15 5.59
CA ARG A 7 2.67 -3.49 6.04
C ARG A 7 3.77 -4.12 5.16
N TYR A 8 5.02 -3.75 5.43
CA TYR A 8 6.19 -4.44 4.90
C TYR A 8 6.73 -5.47 5.89
N THR A 9 5.95 -5.80 6.91
CA THR A 9 6.29 -6.90 7.80
C THR A 9 6.23 -8.19 7.01
N ARG A 10 7.40 -8.74 6.83
CA ARG A 10 7.56 -9.93 6.07
C ARG A 10 7.72 -11.11 6.96
N ASP A 11 6.66 -11.84 6.97
CA ASP A 11 6.68 -13.24 7.17
C ASP A 11 5.99 -13.85 5.93
N PRO A 12 6.64 -14.67 5.15
CA PRO A 12 8.02 -15.17 5.27
C PRO A 12 9.12 -14.17 4.86
N SER A 13 10.37 -14.43 5.29
CA SER A 13 11.55 -13.65 4.93
C SER A 13 11.83 -13.62 3.42
N GLY A 14 12.68 -12.69 2.96
CA GLY A 14 13.07 -12.63 1.55
C GLY A 14 13.68 -13.93 1.04
N GLU A 15 14.49 -14.62 1.86
CA GLU A 15 15.09 -15.91 1.54
C GLU A 15 14.04 -17.03 1.45
N ALA A 16 13.07 -17.06 2.36
CA ALA A 16 11.98 -18.04 2.33
C ALA A 16 11.15 -17.88 1.05
N ARG A 17 10.77 -16.65 0.71
CA ARG A 17 10.04 -16.35 -0.53
C ARG A 17 10.84 -16.67 -1.80
N GLY A 18 12.13 -16.35 -1.81
CA GLY A 18 13.04 -16.74 -2.89
C GLY A 18 13.12 -18.25 -3.04
N THR A 19 13.11 -18.99 -1.91
CA THR A 19 13.10 -20.45 -1.91
C THR A 19 11.78 -21.02 -2.47
N GLU A 20 10.64 -20.42 -2.14
CA GLU A 20 9.34 -20.80 -2.68
C GLU A 20 9.28 -20.62 -4.20
N LEU A 21 9.71 -19.45 -4.69
CA LEU A 21 9.79 -19.19 -6.12
C LEU A 21 10.76 -20.14 -6.83
N ALA A 22 11.92 -20.42 -6.22
CA ALA A 22 12.88 -21.38 -6.76
C ALA A 22 12.29 -22.78 -6.90
N LYS A 23 11.54 -23.25 -5.91
CA LYS A 23 10.84 -24.54 -5.96
C LYS A 23 9.72 -24.55 -7.01
N PHE A 24 9.02 -23.45 -7.18
CA PHE A 24 8.00 -23.31 -8.23
C PHE A 24 8.62 -23.41 -9.63
N LEU A 25 9.78 -22.80 -9.83
CA LEU A 25 10.52 -22.82 -11.10
C LEU A 25 11.18 -24.17 -11.42
N LEU A 26 11.67 -24.86 -10.39
CA LEU A 26 12.48 -26.09 -10.50
C LEU A 26 11.92 -27.17 -9.56
N PRO A 27 10.66 -27.62 -9.77
CA PRO A 27 9.96 -28.50 -8.83
C PRO A 27 10.62 -29.87 -8.65
N ASP A 28 11.29 -30.37 -9.67
CA ASP A 28 11.94 -31.69 -9.67
C ASP A 28 13.33 -31.68 -9.06
N GLN A 29 13.87 -30.51 -8.72
CA GLN A 29 15.21 -30.40 -8.13
C GLN A 29 15.15 -30.43 -6.60
N ALA A 30 15.71 -31.47 -6.01
CA ALA A 30 15.82 -31.60 -4.55
C ALA A 30 16.76 -30.55 -3.93
N LYS A 31 17.74 -30.07 -4.70
CA LYS A 31 18.70 -29.04 -4.27
C LYS A 31 18.94 -28.07 -5.42
N ILE A 32 18.53 -26.83 -5.22
CA ILE A 32 18.65 -25.75 -6.19
C ILE A 32 19.86 -24.90 -5.82
N SER A 33 20.78 -24.72 -6.77
CA SER A 33 21.98 -23.89 -6.61
C SER A 33 21.77 -22.50 -7.23
N ALA A 34 22.62 -21.53 -6.84
CA ALA A 34 22.63 -20.22 -7.46
C ALA A 34 22.96 -20.28 -8.97
N LYS A 35 23.68 -21.31 -9.43
CA LYS A 35 23.95 -21.52 -10.87
C LYS A 35 22.66 -21.91 -11.59
N ASP A 36 21.86 -22.79 -11.02
CA ASP A 36 20.59 -23.21 -11.61
C ASP A 36 19.65 -22.03 -11.77
N LEU A 37 19.53 -21.20 -10.73
CA LEU A 37 18.70 -19.99 -10.76
C LEU A 37 19.16 -18.98 -11.81
N ARG A 38 20.47 -18.79 -11.99
CA ARG A 38 21.02 -17.89 -13.01
C ARG A 38 20.87 -18.42 -14.44
N SER A 39 20.59 -19.69 -14.62
CA SER A 39 20.35 -20.29 -15.94
C SER A 39 18.90 -20.18 -16.40
N ILE A 40 17.99 -19.72 -15.54
CA ILE A 40 16.59 -19.51 -15.88
C ILE A 40 16.47 -18.29 -16.79
N ASP A 41 15.69 -18.45 -17.85
CA ASP A 41 15.39 -17.34 -18.76
C ASP A 41 14.54 -16.27 -18.07
N SER A 42 14.75 -15.00 -18.44
CA SER A 42 14.07 -13.87 -17.81
C SER A 42 12.56 -13.90 -17.98
N ASP A 43 12.07 -14.32 -19.15
CA ASP A 43 10.63 -14.38 -19.42
C ASP A 43 9.97 -15.51 -18.61
N GLN A 44 10.68 -16.63 -18.47
CA GLN A 44 10.26 -17.72 -17.62
C GLN A 44 10.22 -17.30 -16.14
N LEU A 45 11.22 -16.56 -15.68
CA LEU A 45 11.24 -16.03 -14.31
C LEU A 45 10.09 -15.06 -14.06
N LEU A 46 9.82 -14.16 -14.99
CA LEU A 46 8.73 -13.18 -14.88
C LEU A 46 7.36 -13.88 -14.87
N ALA A 47 7.13 -14.82 -15.77
CA ALA A 47 5.91 -15.61 -15.80
C ALA A 47 5.68 -16.36 -14.47
N ALA A 48 6.72 -17.03 -13.96
CA ALA A 48 6.65 -17.75 -12.70
C ALA A 48 6.39 -16.83 -11.49
N ALA A 49 6.97 -15.63 -11.47
CA ALA A 49 6.69 -14.66 -10.42
C ALA A 49 5.23 -14.21 -10.41
N THR A 50 4.62 -14.04 -11.57
CA THR A 50 3.21 -13.70 -11.73
C THR A 50 2.29 -14.88 -11.38
N ASP A 51 2.57 -16.06 -11.93
CA ASP A 51 1.74 -17.26 -11.76
C ASP A 51 1.75 -17.77 -10.31
N SER A 52 2.89 -17.68 -9.63
CA SER A 52 3.01 -18.03 -8.21
C SER A 52 2.43 -16.97 -7.27
N GLY A 53 2.04 -15.80 -7.79
CA GLY A 53 1.61 -14.65 -7.00
C GLY A 53 2.73 -14.02 -6.18
N TRP A 54 3.99 -14.30 -6.49
CA TRP A 54 5.15 -13.77 -5.79
C TRP A 54 5.21 -12.25 -5.88
N ASP A 55 4.85 -11.66 -7.00
CA ASP A 55 4.78 -10.23 -7.27
C ASP A 55 3.65 -9.52 -6.50
N ARG A 56 2.54 -10.22 -6.21
CA ARG A 56 1.36 -9.66 -5.51
C ARG A 56 1.55 -9.54 -4.00
N GLY A 57 2.49 -10.21 -3.42
CA GLY A 57 2.71 -10.27 -1.98
C GLY A 57 3.54 -9.12 -1.41
N GLY A 58 3.68 -7.96 -2.08
CA GLY A 58 4.52 -6.86 -1.61
C GLY A 58 6.00 -7.23 -1.56
N GLY A 59 6.47 -8.06 -2.50
CA GLY A 59 7.78 -8.68 -2.59
C GLY A 59 8.97 -7.75 -2.73
N LEU A 60 8.74 -6.47 -2.90
CA LEU A 60 9.76 -5.53 -3.33
C LEU A 60 10.71 -5.07 -2.21
N ILE A 61 10.32 -5.18 -0.94
CA ILE A 61 11.15 -4.69 0.17
C ILE A 61 11.41 -5.81 1.17
N ALA A 62 12.67 -6.12 1.39
CA ALA A 62 13.11 -7.11 2.38
C ALA A 62 13.72 -6.42 3.60
N ILE A 63 13.32 -6.86 4.79
CA ILE A 63 14.05 -6.59 6.02
C ILE A 63 15.20 -7.58 6.04
N ASP A 64 16.35 -7.13 5.56
CA ASP A 64 17.53 -7.96 5.30
C ASP A 64 18.54 -7.97 6.44
N GLY A 65 18.29 -7.18 7.49
CA GLY A 65 19.19 -7.03 8.62
C GLY A 65 20.42 -6.16 8.35
N TRP A 66 20.55 -5.66 7.13
CA TRP A 66 21.69 -4.82 6.69
C TRP A 66 21.25 -3.43 6.23
N VAL A 67 20.53 -3.32 5.10
CA VAL A 67 19.99 -2.05 4.61
C VAL A 67 18.76 -1.67 5.42
N LEU A 68 17.87 -2.63 5.65
CA LEU A 68 16.72 -2.50 6.54
C LEU A 68 16.88 -3.46 7.72
N PRO A 69 17.54 -3.03 8.82
CA PRO A 69 17.74 -3.88 10.00
C PRO A 69 16.44 -4.31 10.67
N GLU A 70 15.42 -3.46 10.59
CA GLU A 70 14.09 -3.67 11.15
C GLU A 70 13.05 -2.94 10.30
N ALA A 71 11.77 -3.20 10.54
CA ALA A 71 10.70 -2.49 9.86
C ALA A 71 10.83 -0.96 10.08
N PRO A 72 10.68 -0.12 9.04
CA PRO A 72 10.78 1.34 9.18
C PRO A 72 9.91 1.89 10.31
N GLN A 73 8.69 1.40 10.47
CA GLN A 73 7.82 1.79 11.57
C GLN A 73 8.45 1.57 12.94
N THR A 74 9.17 0.46 13.12
CA THR A 74 9.88 0.15 14.37
C THR A 74 11.03 1.12 14.63
N THR A 75 11.82 1.43 13.59
CA THR A 75 12.89 2.42 13.65
C THR A 75 12.37 3.79 14.07
N PHE A 76 11.26 4.23 13.47
CA PHE A 76 10.64 5.52 13.78
C PHE A 76 10.01 5.54 15.17
N ALA A 77 9.33 4.45 15.58
CA ALA A 77 8.77 4.36 16.94
C ALA A 77 9.85 4.42 18.04
N LYS A 78 11.06 3.97 17.72
CA LYS A 78 12.24 4.06 18.61
C LYS A 78 12.96 5.42 18.52
N GLY A 79 12.52 6.35 17.69
CA GLY A 79 13.16 7.65 17.48
C GLY A 79 14.55 7.56 16.83
N LYS A 80 14.82 6.50 16.07
CA LYS A 80 16.12 6.25 15.42
C LYS A 80 16.22 6.78 13.98
N GLN A 81 15.17 7.44 13.48
CA GLN A 81 15.17 8.07 12.17
C GLN A 81 16.06 9.31 12.14
N ALA A 82 16.39 9.78 10.93
CA ALA A 82 17.18 10.97 10.73
C ALA A 82 16.51 12.22 11.33
N LYS A 83 17.29 13.03 12.02
CA LYS A 83 16.85 14.29 12.64
C LYS A 83 16.84 15.42 11.62
N ILE A 84 15.88 15.39 10.71
CA ILE A 84 15.70 16.38 9.65
C ILE A 84 14.25 16.86 9.62
N PRO A 85 13.98 18.12 9.23
CA PRO A 85 12.63 18.57 8.91
C PRO A 85 12.06 17.77 7.73
N VAL A 86 10.75 17.53 7.73
CA VAL A 86 10.07 16.80 6.64
C VAL A 86 8.84 17.58 6.15
N LEU A 87 8.63 17.53 4.84
CA LEU A 87 7.39 17.92 4.18
C LEU A 87 6.73 16.66 3.64
N LEU A 88 5.56 16.33 4.15
CA LEU A 88 4.81 15.11 3.86
C LEU A 88 3.44 15.48 3.30
N GLY A 89 2.81 14.59 2.57
CA GLY A 89 1.45 14.82 2.14
C GLY A 89 0.88 13.71 1.30
N PHE A 90 -0.39 13.86 0.97
CA PHE A 90 -1.14 12.90 0.18
C PHE A 90 -2.28 13.61 -0.58
N LEU A 91 -2.81 12.90 -1.57
CA LEU A 91 -3.92 13.36 -2.40
C LEU A 91 -5.24 12.80 -1.88
N ALA A 92 -6.35 13.46 -2.18
CA ALA A 92 -7.68 13.07 -1.71
C ALA A 92 -8.12 11.67 -2.18
N ASN A 93 -7.63 11.21 -3.33
CA ASN A 93 -8.10 9.98 -3.96
C ASN A 93 -6.97 9.01 -4.35
N GLU A 94 -5.91 8.91 -3.60
CA GLU A 94 -4.80 7.99 -3.92
C GLU A 94 -5.19 6.50 -3.88
N GLY A 95 -6.31 6.17 -3.25
CA GLY A 95 -6.87 4.81 -3.27
C GLY A 95 -7.38 4.34 -4.63
N ILE A 96 -7.53 5.22 -5.61
CA ILE A 96 -8.00 4.89 -6.96
C ILE A 96 -7.14 3.81 -7.62
N GLU A 97 -5.82 3.95 -7.52
CA GLU A 97 -4.86 3.00 -8.11
C GLU A 97 -4.80 1.66 -7.35
N LEU A 98 -5.22 1.66 -6.09
CA LEU A 98 -5.14 0.50 -5.21
C LEU A 98 -6.42 -0.31 -5.20
N LEU A 99 -7.55 0.35 -5.30
CA LEU A 99 -8.87 -0.23 -5.20
C LEU A 99 -9.80 0.44 -6.24
N PRO A 100 -10.08 -0.24 -7.36
CA PRO A 100 -11.08 0.22 -8.30
C PRO A 100 -12.42 0.46 -7.59
N LEU A 101 -13.15 1.51 -7.99
CA LEU A 101 -14.46 1.79 -7.43
C LEU A 101 -15.40 0.60 -7.69
N ASN A 102 -15.88 0.00 -6.63
CA ASN A 102 -16.91 -1.04 -6.70
C ASN A 102 -18.30 -0.37 -6.67
N GLU A 103 -18.79 0.03 -7.83
CA GLU A 103 -20.10 0.69 -7.96
C GLU A 103 -21.27 -0.21 -7.55
N GLY A 104 -21.08 -1.53 -7.61
CA GLY A 104 -22.07 -2.53 -7.21
C GLY A 104 -22.00 -2.96 -5.75
N LEU A 105 -21.14 -2.37 -4.93
CA LEU A 105 -21.02 -2.73 -3.52
C LEU A 105 -22.30 -2.37 -2.76
N THR A 106 -22.94 -3.38 -2.17
CA THR A 106 -24.15 -3.17 -1.37
C THR A 106 -23.80 -2.76 0.09
N GLU A 107 -24.76 -2.15 0.78
CA GLU A 107 -24.61 -1.81 2.19
C GLU A 107 -24.22 -3.04 3.05
N SER A 108 -24.87 -4.18 2.83
CA SER A 108 -24.56 -5.42 3.57
C SER A 108 -23.12 -5.91 3.32
N GLN A 109 -22.62 -5.78 2.09
CA GLN A 109 -21.24 -6.15 1.76
C GLN A 109 -20.24 -5.15 2.36
N PHE A 110 -20.61 -3.87 2.40
CA PHE A 110 -19.80 -2.85 3.05
C PHE A 110 -19.73 -3.07 4.57
N ASP A 111 -20.85 -3.40 5.22
CA ASP A 111 -20.87 -3.74 6.63
C ASP A 111 -20.00 -4.97 6.93
N ALA A 112 -20.13 -6.03 6.13
CA ALA A 112 -19.28 -7.21 6.27
C ALA A 112 -17.78 -6.91 6.07
N TYR A 113 -17.43 -6.01 5.15
CA TYR A 113 -16.07 -5.53 4.96
C TYR A 113 -15.55 -4.82 6.21
N LEU A 114 -16.37 -3.93 6.80
CA LEU A 114 -15.99 -3.21 8.01
C LEU A 114 -15.81 -4.15 9.21
N ASP A 115 -16.74 -5.05 9.43
CA ASP A 115 -16.69 -6.01 10.53
C ASP A 115 -15.47 -6.92 10.43
N GLN A 116 -15.20 -7.46 9.22
CA GLN A 116 -14.07 -8.35 9.00
C GLN A 116 -12.72 -7.64 9.19
N ARG A 117 -12.63 -6.35 8.83
CA ARG A 117 -11.37 -5.62 8.78
C ARG A 117 -11.07 -4.84 10.05
N PHE A 118 -12.08 -4.38 10.75
CA PHE A 118 -11.95 -3.40 11.84
C PHE A 118 -12.58 -3.83 13.16
N ASP A 119 -13.34 -4.92 13.18
CA ASP A 119 -13.95 -5.48 14.39
C ASP A 119 -14.69 -4.39 15.20
N GLU A 120 -14.34 -4.18 16.46
CA GLU A 120 -14.95 -3.18 17.35
C GLU A 120 -14.92 -1.74 16.79
N LEU A 121 -14.01 -1.44 15.87
CA LEU A 121 -13.91 -0.12 15.21
C LEU A 121 -14.83 0.02 13.98
N ALA A 122 -15.54 -1.03 13.57
CA ALA A 122 -16.41 -0.99 12.39
C ALA A 122 -17.46 0.12 12.48
N THR A 123 -18.18 0.21 13.59
CA THR A 123 -19.23 1.22 13.80
C THR A 123 -18.70 2.67 13.77
N PRO A 124 -17.67 3.06 14.53
CA PRO A 124 -17.13 4.41 14.44
C PRO A 124 -16.54 4.75 13.08
N ILE A 125 -15.94 3.79 12.37
CA ILE A 125 -15.46 3.99 11.01
C ILE A 125 -16.64 4.22 10.06
N LYS A 126 -17.69 3.41 10.11
CA LYS A 126 -18.90 3.60 9.32
C LYS A 126 -19.47 5.00 9.47
N GLN A 127 -19.53 5.50 10.72
CA GLN A 127 -20.00 6.85 11.00
C GLN A 127 -19.06 7.93 10.45
N ALA A 128 -17.75 7.75 10.54
CA ALA A 128 -16.77 8.70 10.05
C ALA A 128 -16.84 8.90 8.52
N TYR A 129 -17.24 7.86 7.78
CA TYR A 129 -17.37 7.88 6.31
C TYR A 129 -18.83 7.89 5.84
N GLU A 130 -19.74 8.41 6.67
CA GLU A 130 -21.17 8.43 6.33
C GLU A 130 -21.46 9.28 5.09
N ALA A 131 -20.78 10.40 4.90
CA ALA A 131 -20.99 11.27 3.74
C ALA A 131 -20.69 10.54 2.42
N GLU A 132 -19.56 9.86 2.35
CA GLU A 132 -19.16 9.05 1.19
C GLU A 132 -20.09 7.85 1.01
N ARG A 133 -20.47 7.19 2.11
CA ARG A 133 -21.37 6.05 2.10
C ARG A 133 -22.75 6.39 1.58
N LEU A 134 -23.28 7.57 1.90
CA LEU A 134 -24.57 8.05 1.40
C LEU A 134 -24.54 8.32 -0.13
N ILE A 135 -23.36 8.56 -0.70
CA ILE A 135 -23.18 8.63 -2.16
C ILE A 135 -23.12 7.21 -2.72
N SER A 136 -22.20 6.39 -2.23
CA SER A 136 -22.15 4.95 -2.47
C SER A 136 -21.25 4.22 -1.46
N PRO A 137 -21.59 2.99 -1.05
CA PRO A 137 -20.74 2.17 -0.20
C PRO A 137 -19.35 1.93 -0.78
N GLY A 138 -19.24 1.80 -2.11
CA GLY A 138 -17.96 1.63 -2.81
C GLY A 138 -17.07 2.87 -2.71
N LEU A 139 -17.64 4.07 -2.71
CA LEU A 139 -16.89 5.30 -2.48
C LEU A 139 -16.33 5.36 -1.06
N ALA A 140 -17.15 5.05 -0.05
CA ALA A 140 -16.69 5.00 1.33
C ALA A 140 -15.57 3.97 1.52
N GLN A 141 -15.70 2.77 0.95
CA GLN A 141 -14.64 1.76 0.99
C GLN A 141 -13.33 2.27 0.41
N ARG A 142 -13.38 2.92 -0.75
CA ARG A 142 -12.19 3.48 -1.39
C ARG A 142 -11.57 4.62 -0.60
N SER A 143 -12.38 5.50 0.01
CA SER A 143 -11.90 6.57 0.88
C SER A 143 -11.18 6.01 2.12
N ILE A 144 -11.75 4.96 2.74
CA ILE A 144 -11.11 4.23 3.84
C ILE A 144 -9.75 3.67 3.42
N GLU A 145 -9.67 3.02 2.25
CA GLU A 145 -8.40 2.47 1.76
C GLU A 145 -7.37 3.57 1.44
N THR A 146 -7.80 4.72 0.89
CA THR A 146 -6.94 5.90 0.70
C THR A 146 -6.34 6.35 2.04
N ASP A 147 -7.18 6.48 3.05
CA ASP A 147 -6.73 6.94 4.37
C ASP A 147 -5.81 5.92 5.05
N LEU A 148 -6.12 4.64 4.96
CA LEU A 148 -5.26 3.58 5.51
C LEU A 148 -3.90 3.50 4.82
N PHE A 149 -3.88 3.70 3.50
CA PHE A 149 -2.68 3.57 2.70
C PHE A 149 -1.80 4.81 2.75
N MET A 150 -2.39 6.00 2.75
CA MET A 150 -1.67 7.27 2.64
C MET A 150 -1.84 8.18 3.86
N ALA A 151 -3.04 8.58 4.21
CA ALA A 151 -3.25 9.61 5.23
C ALA A 151 -2.73 9.17 6.60
N LEU A 152 -3.09 8.00 7.06
CA LEU A 152 -2.66 7.48 8.36
C LEU A 152 -1.14 7.29 8.45
N PRO A 153 -0.46 6.67 7.47
CA PRO A 153 1.00 6.58 7.50
C PRO A 153 1.71 7.94 7.46
N MET A 154 1.22 8.91 6.67
CA MET A 154 1.82 10.25 6.63
C MET A 154 1.66 10.99 7.96
N ARG A 155 0.48 10.90 8.60
CA ARG A 155 0.24 11.45 9.93
C ARG A 155 1.12 10.80 11.00
N ARG A 156 1.30 9.47 10.94
CA ARG A 156 2.21 8.75 11.85
C ARG A 156 3.65 9.18 11.67
N TRP A 157 4.09 9.35 10.43
CA TRP A 157 5.44 9.84 10.16
C TRP A 157 5.66 11.23 10.74
N ALA A 158 4.73 12.17 10.49
CA ALA A 158 4.78 13.50 11.06
C ALA A 158 4.85 13.46 12.60
N ALA A 159 4.04 12.62 13.24
CA ALA A 159 4.04 12.45 14.69
C ALA A 159 5.38 11.90 15.23
N TYR A 160 5.95 10.88 14.56
CA TYR A 160 7.26 10.35 14.95
C TYR A 160 8.38 11.39 14.79
N GLN A 161 8.32 12.21 13.77
CA GLN A 161 9.30 13.26 13.54
C GLN A 161 9.18 14.36 14.61
N ALA A 162 7.96 14.75 14.93
CA ALA A 162 7.69 15.69 16.02
C ALA A 162 8.16 15.14 17.38
N ALA A 163 8.00 13.84 17.63
CA ALA A 163 8.43 13.22 18.89
C ALA A 163 9.95 13.28 19.12
N ILE A 164 10.75 13.39 18.06
CA ILE A 164 12.21 13.63 18.17
C ILE A 164 12.60 15.11 18.05
N GLY A 165 11.63 16.02 18.15
CA GLY A 165 11.85 17.47 18.12
C GLY A 165 12.09 18.06 16.73
N MET A 166 11.76 17.35 15.65
CA MET A 166 11.96 17.82 14.29
C MET A 166 10.66 18.38 13.69
N PRO A 167 10.72 19.51 12.97
CA PRO A 167 9.56 20.08 12.29
C PRO A 167 8.99 19.12 11.24
N SER A 168 7.66 19.03 11.22
CA SER A 168 6.92 18.26 10.21
C SER A 168 5.83 19.11 9.62
N TYR A 169 5.78 19.18 8.31
CA TYR A 169 4.78 19.89 7.55
C TYR A 169 3.96 18.89 6.77
N LEU A 170 2.64 18.94 6.94
CA LEU A 170 1.73 18.00 6.28
C LEU A 170 0.82 18.78 5.32
N TYR A 171 0.78 18.35 4.05
CA TYR A 171 -0.18 18.88 3.08
C TYR A 171 -1.21 17.84 2.68
N PHE A 172 -2.37 18.29 2.33
CA PHE A 172 -3.43 17.53 1.70
C PHE A 172 -3.85 18.26 0.42
N MET A 173 -3.92 17.52 -0.69
CA MET A 173 -4.25 18.10 -1.98
C MET A 173 -5.56 17.50 -2.50
N ASP A 174 -6.56 18.36 -2.62
CA ASP A 174 -7.89 18.05 -3.15
C ASP A 174 -8.22 18.82 -4.45
N TYR A 175 -7.22 19.50 -5.01
CA TYR A 175 -7.39 20.25 -6.24
C TYR A 175 -7.73 19.33 -7.40
N VAL A 176 -8.79 19.68 -8.15
CA VAL A 176 -9.14 19.03 -9.42
C VAL A 176 -8.47 19.81 -10.54
N PRO A 177 -7.46 19.25 -11.22
CA PRO A 177 -6.83 19.94 -12.34
C PRO A 177 -7.83 20.11 -13.48
N PRO A 178 -7.71 21.20 -14.28
CA PRO A 178 -8.51 21.31 -15.48
C PRO A 178 -8.23 20.11 -16.40
N ALA A 179 -9.29 19.57 -17.02
CA ALA A 179 -9.13 18.49 -17.97
C ALA A 179 -8.31 18.97 -19.15
N TYR A 180 -7.14 18.41 -19.35
CA TYR A 180 -6.31 18.66 -20.52
C TYR A 180 -6.80 17.81 -21.69
N GLN A 181 -6.71 18.36 -22.91
CA GLN A 181 -7.11 17.63 -24.14
C GLN A 181 -6.31 16.34 -24.39
N ILE A 182 -5.17 16.20 -23.72
CA ILE A 182 -4.32 15.00 -23.80
C ILE A 182 -4.89 13.84 -22.97
N TYR A 183 -5.82 14.09 -22.03
CA TYR A 183 -6.44 13.05 -21.24
C TYR A 183 -7.57 12.40 -22.05
N ARG A 184 -7.54 11.10 -22.09
CA ARG A 184 -8.54 10.32 -22.84
C ARG A 184 -9.85 10.29 -22.07
N ALA A 185 -10.97 10.24 -22.82
CA ALA A 185 -12.30 10.10 -22.26
C ALA A 185 -12.49 8.78 -21.46
N ASP A 186 -11.62 7.80 -21.68
CA ASP A 186 -11.58 6.52 -20.98
C ASP A 186 -10.83 6.55 -19.64
N GLN A 187 -10.37 7.72 -19.21
CA GLN A 187 -9.71 7.92 -17.90
C GLN A 187 -10.60 8.74 -16.94
N PRO A 188 -11.66 8.14 -16.39
CA PRO A 188 -12.67 8.87 -15.60
C PRO A 188 -12.12 9.44 -14.29
N ASN A 189 -11.01 8.92 -13.80
CA ASN A 189 -10.42 9.31 -12.52
C ASN A 189 -9.79 10.70 -12.52
N LEU A 190 -9.51 11.28 -13.70
CA LEU A 190 -8.87 12.59 -13.83
C LEU A 190 -9.78 13.76 -13.41
N HIS A 191 -11.05 13.49 -13.19
CA HIS A 191 -12.05 14.50 -12.78
C HIS A 191 -12.35 14.45 -11.28
N LEU A 192 -11.66 13.60 -10.51
CA LEU A 192 -11.86 13.49 -9.09
C LEU A 192 -10.86 14.38 -8.33
N PRO A 193 -11.28 15.00 -7.22
CA PRO A 193 -10.36 15.75 -6.36
C PRO A 193 -9.15 14.92 -5.94
N GLY A 194 -7.95 15.47 -6.14
CA GLY A 194 -6.71 14.76 -5.82
C GLY A 194 -6.49 13.47 -6.62
N GLY A 195 -7.10 13.33 -7.79
CA GLY A 195 -6.77 12.28 -8.74
C GLY A 195 -5.37 12.47 -9.35
N PRO A 196 -4.77 11.40 -9.92
CA PRO A 196 -3.45 11.48 -10.54
C PRO A 196 -3.43 12.38 -11.76
#